data_4bb5c0e03826e40c3dec1d0bc9be4acb
#
_entry.id   4bb5c0e03826e40c3dec1d0bc9be4acb
#
_cell.length_a   1.000
_cell.length_b   1.000
_cell.length_c   1.000
_cell.angle_alpha   90.00
_cell.angle_beta   90.00
_cell.angle_gamma   90.00
#
_symmetry.space_group_name_H-M   'P 1'
#
loop_
_entity.id
_entity.type
_entity.pdbx_description
1 polymer ?
#
loop_
_entity_poly.entity_id
_entity_poly.type
_entity_poly.pdbx_seq_one_letter_code
_entity_poly.pdbx_strand_id
1 'polypeptide(L)'
;MKNKTKVILTVSVILMLFLSIRSCTKKEVAVASKTTEKDITTFQIQPPLPELDIPFQQFEINPSQSNVLVSKGGAKINIPANAFLDKDGKVVQSKVTVSFREFYNPLDFYLAGIPMNYTENGIDKAFESGGMGEINASTNNTQVFVNKENKIKVDVLSWTKSKDFNLYDLDSETGVWMDKGKDKIDVVSKASELESLSEFPPAPKVATVASFKIKDDTKLFPEIEDYKNVLFEPVNVATCKISDAQEMIVRPLKNGIYEVVSILKLGSYRKESKCECYLAFEEGKDYNAALRLYKIKYDKLLKQRDSLKKPWSDYYALVTEYRKNDIKKLNGAEKIIRTLEINEFGFVNCDYPTSYPTGGTVIPSYLDENGARVTLPNVVLVDKSTNALFRYTKNVTYNPNSKNVLWGLTKENKLVYFKEADFVQLPETNNKQEITMHVYDGELKSYSDIMKVLF
;
A
#
# COMPACT_ATOMS: atom_id res chain seq x y z
N MET A 1 -54.30 -7.05 86.46
CA MET A 1 -53.06 -6.34 86.16
C MET A 1 -51.90 -7.26 85.72
N LYS A 2 -52.13 -8.47 85.18
CA LYS A 2 -51.02 -9.40 84.81
C LYS A 2 -50.84 -9.63 83.29
N ASN A 3 -51.69 -9.08 82.43
CA ASN A 3 -51.61 -9.37 80.98
C ASN A 3 -51.06 -8.22 80.11
N LYS A 4 -50.85 -7.02 80.66
CA LYS A 4 -50.27 -5.90 79.92
C LYS A 4 -48.76 -5.88 79.83
N THR A 5 -48.07 -6.46 80.83
CA THR A 5 -46.63 -6.50 80.94
C THR A 5 -45.97 -7.55 80.00
N LYS A 6 -46.67 -8.64 79.68
CA LYS A 6 -46.18 -9.69 78.81
C LYS A 6 -46.21 -9.27 77.31
N VAL A 7 -47.15 -8.42 76.90
CA VAL A 7 -47.26 -7.94 75.54
C VAL A 7 -46.19 -6.91 75.18
N ILE A 8 -45.80 -6.07 76.15
CA ILE A 8 -44.74 -5.07 75.99
C ILE A 8 -43.32 -5.73 75.85
N LEU A 9 -43.10 -6.82 76.57
CA LEU A 9 -41.82 -7.53 76.51
C LEU A 9 -41.67 -8.29 75.17
N THR A 10 -42.74 -8.85 74.65
CA THR A 10 -42.72 -9.55 73.32
C THR A 10 -42.51 -8.60 72.18
N VAL A 11 -43.10 -7.41 72.24
CA VAL A 11 -42.92 -6.40 71.16
C VAL A 11 -41.48 -5.84 71.20
N SER A 12 -40.88 -5.64 72.34
CA SER A 12 -39.49 -5.16 72.52
C SER A 12 -38.50 -6.20 71.99
N VAL A 13 -38.71 -7.51 72.19
CA VAL A 13 -37.80 -8.55 71.72
C VAL A 13 -37.95 -8.72 70.22
N ILE A 14 -39.13 -8.58 69.59
CA ILE A 14 -39.35 -8.62 68.16
C ILE A 14 -38.70 -7.37 67.51
N LEU A 15 -38.80 -6.20 68.12
CA LEU A 15 -38.20 -4.98 67.59
C LEU A 15 -36.65 -5.02 67.66
N MET A 16 -36.05 -5.64 68.66
CA MET A 16 -34.60 -5.87 68.71
C MET A 16 -34.11 -6.92 67.73
N LEU A 17 -34.94 -7.96 67.42
CA LEU A 17 -34.59 -8.92 66.38
C LEU A 17 -34.59 -8.28 64.96
N PHE A 18 -35.54 -7.38 64.69
CA PHE A 18 -35.55 -6.65 63.41
C PHE A 18 -34.43 -5.66 63.24
N LEU A 19 -33.92 -5.06 64.32
CA LEU A 19 -32.78 -4.17 64.27
C LEU A 19 -31.46 -4.92 64.11
N SER A 20 -31.30 -6.15 64.62
CA SER A 20 -30.12 -6.98 64.41
C SER A 20 -30.01 -7.57 62.98
N ILE A 21 -31.15 -7.86 62.34
CA ILE A 21 -31.18 -8.33 60.93
C ILE A 21 -30.80 -7.18 59.95
N ARG A 22 -31.17 -5.93 60.22
CA ARG A 22 -30.77 -4.78 59.40
C ARG A 22 -29.28 -4.40 59.54
N SER A 23 -28.63 -4.75 60.63
CA SER A 23 -27.22 -4.50 60.81
C SER A 23 -26.32 -5.52 60.09
N CYS A 24 -26.77 -6.77 59.87
CA CYS A 24 -26.03 -7.76 59.10
C CYS A 24 -26.12 -7.55 57.58
N THR A 25 -27.22 -6.99 57.06
CA THR A 25 -27.36 -6.75 55.63
C THR A 25 -26.64 -5.50 55.12
N LYS A 26 -26.18 -4.60 56.00
CA LYS A 26 -25.38 -3.43 55.61
C LYS A 26 -23.88 -3.69 55.58
N LYS A 27 -23.38 -4.83 56.09
CA LYS A 27 -21.96 -5.18 56.05
C LYS A 27 -21.55 -6.01 54.84
N GLU A 28 -22.49 -6.65 54.15
CA GLU A 28 -22.18 -7.40 52.92
C GLU A 28 -22.27 -6.57 51.62
N VAL A 29 -22.85 -5.37 51.65
CA VAL A 29 -22.94 -4.50 50.47
C VAL A 29 -21.72 -3.55 50.32
N ALA A 30 -20.79 -3.57 51.26
CA ALA A 30 -19.60 -2.71 51.25
C ALA A 30 -18.33 -3.43 50.80
N VAL A 31 -18.41 -4.66 50.27
CA VAL A 31 -17.26 -5.41 49.71
C VAL A 31 -17.45 -5.76 48.22
N ALA A 32 -18.51 -5.31 47.62
CA ALA A 32 -18.68 -5.51 46.19
C ALA A 32 -18.54 -4.17 45.42
N SER A 33 -17.44 -3.98 44.85
CA SER A 33 -16.99 -3.16 43.70
C SER A 33 -15.89 -2.17 44.07
N LYS A 34 -14.73 -2.70 44.36
CA LYS A 34 -13.56 -2.19 43.66
C LYS A 34 -13.53 -2.98 42.33
N THR A 35 -14.35 -2.61 41.40
CA THR A 35 -13.99 -2.72 39.99
C THR A 35 -12.72 -1.89 39.90
N THR A 36 -11.59 -2.55 39.92
CA THR A 36 -10.40 -2.03 39.26
C THR A 36 -10.88 -1.72 37.87
N GLU A 37 -11.12 -0.44 37.52
CA GLU A 37 -10.93 0.02 36.19
C GLU A 37 -9.56 -0.53 35.80
N LYS A 38 -9.55 -1.60 35.01
CA LYS A 38 -8.39 -1.94 34.23
C LYS A 38 -8.19 -0.67 33.40
N ASP A 39 -7.14 0.08 33.68
CA ASP A 39 -6.61 1.00 32.70
C ASP A 39 -6.42 0.17 31.45
N ILE A 40 -7.36 0.28 30.53
CA ILE A 40 -7.23 -0.22 29.18
C ILE A 40 -6.22 0.74 28.57
N THR A 41 -4.94 0.43 28.76
CA THR A 41 -3.89 1.08 27.98
C THR A 41 -4.14 0.70 26.54
N THR A 42 -4.77 1.58 25.80
CA THR A 42 -4.93 1.43 24.35
C THR A 42 -3.55 1.21 23.74
N PHE A 43 -3.44 0.18 22.91
CA PHE A 43 -2.21 -0.11 22.19
C PHE A 43 -1.83 1.12 21.35
N GLN A 44 -0.56 1.50 21.37
CA GLN A 44 -0.03 2.57 20.53
C GLN A 44 1.22 2.07 19.84
N ILE A 45 1.22 2.20 18.52
CA ILE A 45 2.44 2.00 17.75
C ILE A 45 3.44 3.09 18.12
N GLN A 46 4.64 2.67 18.49
CA GLN A 46 5.73 3.57 18.89
C GLN A 46 6.93 3.35 17.97
N PRO A 47 7.14 4.23 16.97
CA PRO A 47 8.36 4.23 16.20
C PRO A 47 9.59 4.34 17.10
N PRO A 48 10.60 3.45 16.96
CA PRO A 48 11.79 3.49 17.82
C PRO A 48 12.64 4.73 17.58
N LEU A 49 12.57 5.32 16.39
CA LEU A 49 13.20 6.58 15.99
C LEU A 49 12.13 7.44 15.29
N PRO A 50 11.32 8.23 16.05
CA PRO A 50 10.17 8.94 15.49
C PRO A 50 10.49 9.88 14.34
N GLU A 51 11.69 10.49 14.34
CA GLU A 51 12.18 11.36 13.27
C GLU A 51 12.53 10.61 11.97
N LEU A 52 12.65 9.29 12.04
CA LEU A 52 12.92 8.40 10.89
C LEU A 52 11.74 7.51 10.53
N ASP A 53 10.58 7.74 11.11
CA ASP A 53 9.35 7.03 10.76
C ASP A 53 8.97 7.27 9.29
N ILE A 54 8.31 6.29 8.70
CA ILE A 54 7.87 6.36 7.31
C ILE A 54 6.78 7.43 7.16
N PRO A 55 7.01 8.49 6.35
CA PRO A 55 6.10 9.62 6.30
C PRO A 55 4.83 9.31 5.51
N PHE A 56 3.71 9.87 5.96
CA PHE A 56 2.47 9.86 5.20
C PHE A 56 2.55 10.74 3.95
N GLN A 57 1.94 10.26 2.88
CA GLN A 57 1.58 11.03 1.69
C GLN A 57 0.13 11.46 1.83
N GLN A 58 -0.16 12.72 1.54
CA GLN A 58 -1.51 13.28 1.66
C GLN A 58 -2.10 13.60 0.29
N PHE A 59 -3.39 13.29 0.13
CA PHE A 59 -4.15 13.51 -1.09
C PHE A 59 -5.48 14.17 -0.75
N GLU A 60 -5.75 15.33 -1.33
CA GLU A 60 -7.06 15.99 -1.21
C GLU A 60 -7.97 15.54 -2.35
N ILE A 61 -9.15 15.02 -2.03
CA ILE A 61 -10.09 14.47 -3.01
C ILE A 61 -11.51 15.03 -2.83
N ASN A 62 -12.30 14.92 -3.91
CA ASN A 62 -13.75 15.08 -3.84
C ASN A 62 -14.40 13.69 -3.65
N PRO A 63 -15.03 13.41 -2.49
CA PRO A 63 -15.59 12.11 -2.18
C PRO A 63 -16.87 11.76 -2.96
N SER A 64 -17.51 12.73 -3.62
CA SER A 64 -18.72 12.50 -4.41
C SER A 64 -18.46 11.84 -5.77
N GLN A 65 -17.20 11.65 -6.13
CA GLN A 65 -16.79 10.98 -7.37
C GLN A 65 -15.73 9.92 -7.08
N SER A 66 -15.56 8.97 -8.00
CA SER A 66 -14.49 7.99 -7.91
C SER A 66 -13.13 8.65 -8.11
N ASN A 67 -12.15 8.24 -7.31
CA ASN A 67 -10.78 8.75 -7.35
C ASN A 67 -9.80 7.58 -7.44
N VAL A 68 -8.70 7.78 -8.17
CA VAL A 68 -7.56 6.87 -8.19
C VAL A 68 -6.32 7.67 -7.79
N LEU A 69 -5.71 7.30 -6.66
CA LEU A 69 -4.50 7.92 -6.17
C LEU A 69 -3.33 6.99 -6.41
N VAL A 70 -2.14 7.54 -6.64
CA VAL A 70 -0.91 6.77 -6.82
C VAL A 70 0.12 7.28 -5.84
N SER A 71 0.62 6.39 -5.01
CA SER A 71 1.67 6.70 -4.04
C SER A 71 3.04 6.84 -4.71
N LYS A 72 4.02 7.36 -3.98
CA LYS A 72 5.42 7.45 -4.45
C LYS A 72 6.05 6.08 -4.66
N GLY A 73 5.67 5.07 -3.88
CA GLY A 73 6.14 3.69 -4.02
C GLY A 73 5.39 2.90 -5.10
N GLY A 74 4.33 3.46 -5.66
CA GLY A 74 3.59 2.89 -6.79
C GLY A 74 2.31 2.14 -6.40
N ALA A 75 1.90 2.14 -5.14
CA ALA A 75 0.59 1.61 -4.76
C ALA A 75 -0.52 2.47 -5.37
N LYS A 76 -1.62 1.82 -5.80
CA LYS A 76 -2.82 2.48 -6.31
C LYS A 76 -3.94 2.39 -5.29
N ILE A 77 -4.52 3.52 -4.94
CA ILE A 77 -5.65 3.60 -4.01
C ILE A 77 -6.90 3.93 -4.83
N ASN A 78 -7.78 2.94 -4.97
CA ASN A 78 -9.03 3.04 -5.70
C ASN A 78 -10.15 3.38 -4.72
N ILE A 79 -10.68 4.59 -4.80
CA ILE A 79 -11.70 5.13 -3.90
C ILE A 79 -12.99 5.35 -4.69
N PRO A 80 -14.02 4.52 -4.51
CA PRO A 80 -15.32 4.74 -5.13
C PRO A 80 -15.97 6.05 -4.67
N ALA A 81 -16.93 6.55 -5.43
CA ALA A 81 -17.78 7.63 -4.96
C ALA A 81 -18.50 7.22 -3.66
N ASN A 82 -18.68 8.16 -2.73
CA ASN A 82 -19.37 7.94 -1.46
C ASN A 82 -18.72 6.88 -0.54
N ALA A 83 -17.39 6.71 -0.62
CA ALA A 83 -16.64 5.75 0.18
C ALA A 83 -16.42 6.17 1.64
N PHE A 84 -16.82 7.39 2.04
CA PHE A 84 -16.57 7.94 3.37
C PHE A 84 -17.87 8.29 4.10
N LEU A 85 -17.94 7.91 5.37
CA LEU A 85 -19.03 8.23 6.29
C LEU A 85 -18.53 9.14 7.41
N ASP A 86 -19.38 10.02 7.90
CA ASP A 86 -19.15 10.73 9.14
C ASP A 86 -19.45 9.85 10.38
N LYS A 87 -19.25 10.37 11.59
CA LYS A 87 -19.54 9.66 12.84
C LYS A 87 -21.01 9.23 13.00
N ASP A 88 -21.93 9.88 12.28
CA ASP A 88 -23.37 9.59 12.33
C ASP A 88 -23.79 8.62 11.19
N GLY A 89 -22.83 8.09 10.42
CA GLY A 89 -23.06 7.17 9.31
C GLY A 89 -23.57 7.83 8.03
N LYS A 90 -23.49 9.14 7.91
CA LYS A 90 -23.91 9.87 6.70
C LYS A 90 -22.73 10.02 5.74
N VAL A 91 -23.04 9.95 4.45
CA VAL A 91 -22.03 10.12 3.40
C VAL A 91 -21.44 11.54 3.43
N VAL A 92 -20.10 11.59 3.50
CA VAL A 92 -19.34 12.83 3.51
C VAL A 92 -19.36 13.46 2.10
N GLN A 93 -19.73 14.74 2.03
CA GLN A 93 -19.78 15.51 0.78
C GLN A 93 -18.68 16.56 0.65
N SER A 94 -18.09 16.97 1.77
CA SER A 94 -16.95 17.90 1.80
C SER A 94 -15.66 17.21 1.35
N LYS A 95 -14.67 18.00 0.95
CA LYS A 95 -13.34 17.50 0.61
C LYS A 95 -12.77 16.60 1.71
N VAL A 96 -12.15 15.51 1.32
CA VAL A 96 -11.50 14.54 2.21
C VAL A 96 -10.00 14.57 1.96
N THR A 97 -9.22 14.63 3.03
CA THR A 97 -7.78 14.38 2.99
C THR A 97 -7.55 12.91 3.30
N VAL A 98 -7.01 12.18 2.33
CA VAL A 98 -6.56 10.78 2.49
C VAL A 98 -5.07 10.80 2.78
N SER A 99 -4.66 10.19 3.89
CA SER A 99 -3.27 10.00 4.28
C SER A 99 -2.89 8.54 4.09
N PHE A 100 -1.82 8.29 3.35
CA PHE A 100 -1.37 6.93 3.04
C PHE A 100 0.14 6.81 3.18
N ARG A 101 0.60 5.70 3.75
CA ARG A 101 2.00 5.27 3.75
C ARG A 101 2.09 3.77 3.49
N GLU A 102 3.19 3.35 2.92
CA GLU A 102 3.42 1.97 2.46
C GLU A 102 4.75 1.45 2.99
N PHE A 103 4.82 0.14 3.23
CA PHE A 103 5.94 -0.52 3.86
C PHE A 103 6.32 -1.76 3.03
N TYR A 104 7.57 -1.84 2.61
CA TYR A 104 8.02 -2.86 1.67
C TYR A 104 9.05 -3.83 2.22
N ASN A 105 9.75 -3.46 3.28
CA ASN A 105 10.87 -4.23 3.80
C ASN A 105 10.94 -4.17 5.33
N PRO A 106 11.70 -5.08 5.99
CA PRO A 106 11.79 -5.15 7.45
C PRO A 106 12.29 -3.87 8.14
N LEU A 107 13.10 -3.05 7.46
CA LEU A 107 13.51 -1.77 8.05
C LEU A 107 12.32 -0.80 8.15
N ASP A 108 11.43 -0.78 7.13
CA ASP A 108 10.21 0.02 7.17
C ASP A 108 9.33 -0.39 8.36
N PHE A 109 9.11 -1.70 8.55
CA PHE A 109 8.33 -2.24 9.67
C PHE A 109 8.94 -1.89 11.02
N TYR A 110 10.27 -1.96 11.12
CA TYR A 110 11.00 -1.60 12.32
C TYR A 110 10.87 -0.12 12.65
N LEU A 111 11.16 0.77 11.69
CA LEU A 111 11.14 2.21 11.89
C LEU A 111 9.74 2.74 12.18
N ALA A 112 8.71 2.15 11.58
CA ALA A 112 7.32 2.49 11.89
C ALA A 112 6.81 1.88 13.20
N GLY A 113 7.61 1.05 13.88
CA GLY A 113 7.22 0.40 15.14
C GLY A 113 6.14 -0.67 15.00
N ILE A 114 5.93 -1.19 13.79
CA ILE A 114 4.83 -2.12 13.50
C ILE A 114 5.11 -3.48 14.17
N PRO A 115 4.12 -4.06 14.87
CA PRO A 115 4.25 -5.40 15.43
C PRO A 115 4.18 -6.43 14.28
N MET A 116 5.28 -7.12 14.02
CA MET A 116 5.36 -8.19 13.01
C MET A 116 5.26 -9.58 13.63
N ASN A 117 4.78 -9.69 14.85
CA ASN A 117 4.52 -10.94 15.55
C ASN A 117 3.04 -11.33 15.42
N TYR A 118 2.82 -12.62 15.29
CA TYR A 118 1.49 -13.23 15.17
C TYR A 118 1.45 -14.53 15.96
N THR A 119 0.37 -14.75 16.71
CA THR A 119 0.20 -16.00 17.46
C THR A 119 -0.87 -16.85 16.76
N GLU A 120 -0.45 -17.98 16.23
CA GLU A 120 -1.34 -18.94 15.56
C GLU A 120 -1.42 -20.23 16.39
N ASN A 121 -2.60 -20.59 16.84
CA ASN A 121 -2.85 -21.79 17.66
C ASN A 121 -1.94 -21.89 18.92
N GLY A 122 -1.62 -20.75 19.53
CA GLY A 122 -0.74 -20.66 20.70
C GLY A 122 0.75 -20.75 20.39
N ILE A 123 1.14 -20.71 19.12
CA ILE A 123 2.53 -20.71 18.65
C ILE A 123 2.88 -19.31 18.14
N ASP A 124 3.94 -18.74 18.70
CA ASP A 124 4.43 -17.45 18.23
C ASP A 124 5.15 -17.59 16.89
N LYS A 125 4.76 -16.72 15.97
CA LYS A 125 5.29 -16.61 14.61
C LYS A 125 5.66 -15.18 14.30
N ALA A 126 6.39 -14.95 13.24
CA ALA A 126 6.58 -13.66 12.61
C ALA A 126 5.81 -13.60 11.29
N PHE A 127 5.50 -12.41 10.83
CA PHE A 127 4.96 -12.22 9.49
C PHE A 127 6.06 -12.06 8.46
N GLU A 128 5.95 -12.83 7.39
CA GLU A 128 6.60 -12.56 6.11
C GLU A 128 5.65 -11.73 5.28
N SER A 129 6.01 -10.47 5.00
CA SER A 129 5.09 -9.55 4.33
C SER A 129 5.19 -9.59 2.82
N GLY A 130 4.05 -9.70 2.18
CA GLY A 130 3.87 -9.55 0.74
C GLY A 130 3.55 -8.11 0.32
N GLY A 131 3.26 -7.25 1.28
CA GLY A 131 2.96 -5.83 1.09
C GLY A 131 2.04 -5.29 2.17
N MET A 132 2.33 -4.10 2.67
CA MET A 132 1.62 -3.48 3.78
C MET A 132 1.40 -1.99 3.52
N GLY A 133 0.32 -1.44 4.05
CA GLY A 133 0.05 -0.01 4.07
C GLY A 133 -0.70 0.44 5.30
N GLU A 134 -0.66 1.73 5.56
CA GLU A 134 -1.54 2.40 6.50
C GLU A 134 -2.29 3.49 5.77
N ILE A 135 -3.61 3.47 5.90
CA ILE A 135 -4.50 4.45 5.27
C ILE A 135 -5.39 5.08 6.33
N ASN A 136 -5.47 6.41 6.29
CA ASN A 136 -6.34 7.20 7.15
C ASN A 136 -7.05 8.27 6.32
N ALA A 137 -8.19 8.76 6.80
CA ALA A 137 -8.89 9.84 6.13
C ALA A 137 -9.57 10.79 7.11
N SER A 138 -9.62 12.07 6.73
CA SER A 138 -10.27 13.11 7.53
C SER A 138 -10.93 14.16 6.65
N THR A 139 -11.93 14.85 7.20
CA THR A 139 -12.51 16.06 6.63
C THR A 139 -12.52 17.15 7.70
N ASN A 140 -12.02 18.35 7.40
CA ASN A 140 -11.93 19.44 8.38
C ASN A 140 -11.28 19.01 9.70
N ASN A 141 -10.20 18.24 9.65
CA ASN A 141 -9.49 17.66 10.80
C ASN A 141 -10.32 16.70 11.66
N THR A 142 -11.48 16.25 11.18
CA THR A 142 -12.30 15.25 11.85
C THR A 142 -12.17 13.93 11.10
N GLN A 143 -11.89 12.86 11.82
CA GLN A 143 -11.80 11.50 11.25
C GLN A 143 -13.12 11.12 10.58
N VAL A 144 -13.03 10.47 9.43
CA VAL A 144 -14.15 9.84 8.73
C VAL A 144 -14.03 8.33 8.79
N PHE A 145 -15.08 7.62 8.41
CA PHE A 145 -15.15 6.16 8.46
C PHE A 145 -15.34 5.58 7.06
N VAL A 146 -14.93 4.34 6.88
CA VAL A 146 -15.09 3.62 5.59
C VAL A 146 -16.55 3.22 5.40
N ASN A 147 -17.10 3.54 4.23
CA ASN A 147 -18.40 2.99 3.82
C ASN A 147 -18.21 1.56 3.31
N LYS A 148 -18.67 0.57 4.07
CA LYS A 148 -18.51 -0.86 3.76
C LYS A 148 -19.24 -1.30 2.47
N GLU A 149 -20.19 -0.51 1.97
CA GLU A 149 -20.88 -0.74 0.69
C GLU A 149 -20.03 -0.25 -0.50
N ASN A 150 -19.20 0.78 -0.29
CA ASN A 150 -18.31 1.38 -1.29
C ASN A 150 -16.85 1.22 -0.88
N LYS A 151 -16.36 -0.01 -0.83
CA LYS A 151 -15.04 -0.36 -0.30
C LYS A 151 -13.91 0.29 -1.06
N ILE A 152 -13.00 0.89 -0.32
CA ILE A 152 -11.70 1.35 -0.82
C ILE A 152 -10.82 0.12 -1.06
N LYS A 153 -10.05 0.14 -2.15
CA LYS A 153 -9.08 -0.91 -2.48
C LYS A 153 -7.72 -0.29 -2.67
N VAL A 154 -6.71 -0.92 -2.09
CA VAL A 154 -5.31 -0.52 -2.24
C VAL A 154 -4.56 -1.65 -2.94
N ASP A 155 -4.06 -1.37 -4.13
CA ASP A 155 -3.23 -2.28 -4.91
C ASP A 155 -1.77 -1.98 -4.56
N VAL A 156 -1.14 -2.84 -3.77
CA VAL A 156 0.27 -2.73 -3.37
C VAL A 156 1.16 -3.59 -4.26
N LEU A 157 2.40 -3.13 -4.47
CA LEU A 157 3.41 -3.90 -5.16
C LEU A 157 3.97 -4.98 -4.25
N SER A 158 4.18 -6.17 -4.77
CA SER A 158 4.69 -7.33 -4.05
C SER A 158 5.92 -7.91 -4.72
N TRP A 159 6.77 -8.55 -3.93
CA TRP A 159 8.00 -9.20 -4.37
C TRP A 159 7.82 -10.72 -4.63
N THR A 160 6.69 -11.29 -4.24
CA THR A 160 6.46 -12.74 -4.30
C THR A 160 5.17 -13.10 -5.01
N LYS A 161 5.23 -14.18 -5.81
CA LYS A 161 4.07 -14.80 -6.47
C LYS A 161 3.39 -15.87 -5.60
N SER A 162 3.85 -16.12 -4.37
CA SER A 162 3.21 -17.10 -3.48
C SER A 162 1.75 -16.75 -3.24
N LYS A 163 0.89 -17.79 -3.22
CA LYS A 163 -0.54 -17.68 -2.96
C LYS A 163 -0.92 -18.04 -1.51
N ASP A 164 0.07 -18.21 -0.65
CA ASP A 164 -0.16 -18.67 0.73
C ASP A 164 -0.45 -17.51 1.70
N PHE A 165 -0.43 -16.28 1.20
CA PHE A 165 -0.66 -15.07 1.96
C PHE A 165 -2.15 -14.86 2.28
N ASN A 166 -2.42 -14.26 3.43
CA ASN A 166 -3.73 -13.79 3.85
C ASN A 166 -3.69 -12.27 4.05
N LEU A 167 -4.88 -11.66 4.06
CA LEU A 167 -5.08 -10.27 4.43
C LEU A 167 -5.25 -10.17 5.95
N TYR A 168 -4.64 -9.13 6.54
CA TYR A 168 -4.75 -8.83 7.97
C TYR A 168 -5.02 -7.35 8.19
N ASP A 169 -5.90 -7.04 9.12
CA ASP A 169 -6.10 -5.69 9.67
C ASP A 169 -5.51 -5.65 11.09
N LEU A 170 -4.82 -4.58 11.45
CA LEU A 170 -4.34 -4.38 12.81
C LEU A 170 -5.44 -3.76 13.65
N ASP A 171 -5.86 -4.46 14.69
CA ASP A 171 -6.76 -3.90 15.69
C ASP A 171 -6.04 -2.79 16.48
N SER A 172 -6.53 -1.56 16.37
CA SER A 172 -5.90 -0.37 16.94
C SER A 172 -6.01 -0.30 18.48
N GLU A 173 -6.91 -1.06 19.10
CA GLU A 173 -7.08 -1.08 20.56
C GLU A 173 -6.14 -2.10 21.22
N THR A 174 -5.98 -3.26 20.57
CA THR A 174 -5.23 -4.40 21.13
C THR A 174 -3.85 -4.60 20.54
N GLY A 175 -3.59 -4.05 19.35
CA GLY A 175 -2.35 -4.29 18.59
C GLY A 175 -2.24 -5.71 18.03
N VAL A 176 -3.37 -6.40 17.90
CA VAL A 176 -3.43 -7.78 17.38
C VAL A 176 -3.84 -7.76 15.91
N TRP A 177 -3.15 -8.54 15.09
CA TRP A 177 -3.50 -8.74 13.70
C TRP A 177 -4.70 -9.69 13.55
N MET A 178 -5.72 -9.22 12.85
CA MET A 178 -6.96 -9.93 12.60
C MET A 178 -6.96 -10.52 11.19
N ASP A 179 -6.98 -11.83 11.05
CA ASP A 179 -7.05 -12.53 9.75
C ASP A 179 -8.38 -12.20 9.04
N LYS A 180 -8.30 -11.75 7.80
CA LYS A 180 -9.44 -11.43 6.90
C LYS A 180 -9.57 -12.39 5.73
N GLY A 181 -8.81 -13.46 5.73
CA GLY A 181 -8.83 -14.51 4.70
C GLY A 181 -7.82 -14.30 3.58
N LYS A 182 -7.97 -15.08 2.51
CA LYS A 182 -7.03 -15.12 1.40
C LYS A 182 -6.95 -13.80 0.64
N ASP A 183 -5.72 -13.43 0.27
CA ASP A 183 -5.45 -12.29 -0.59
C ASP A 183 -5.83 -12.55 -2.06
N LYS A 184 -5.81 -11.48 -2.85
CA LYS A 184 -5.92 -11.53 -4.30
C LYS A 184 -4.61 -11.06 -4.91
N ILE A 185 -4.04 -11.92 -5.74
CA ILE A 185 -2.78 -11.65 -6.44
C ILE A 185 -3.02 -11.52 -7.94
N ASP A 186 -2.50 -10.44 -8.52
CA ASP A 186 -2.47 -10.21 -9.95
C ASP A 186 -1.02 -10.11 -10.42
N VAL A 187 -0.71 -10.81 -11.52
CA VAL A 187 0.58 -10.72 -12.20
C VAL A 187 0.38 -10.00 -13.51
N VAL A 188 0.83 -8.76 -13.57
CA VAL A 188 0.66 -7.88 -14.73
C VAL A 188 1.96 -7.81 -15.52
N SER A 189 1.92 -8.14 -16.80
CA SER A 189 3.08 -7.96 -17.66
C SER A 189 3.24 -6.48 -18.01
N LYS A 190 4.49 -6.02 -18.12
CA LYS A 190 4.80 -4.66 -18.56
C LYS A 190 4.23 -4.39 -19.97
N ALA A 191 4.22 -5.40 -20.82
CA ALA A 191 3.63 -5.30 -22.16
C ALA A 191 2.13 -5.04 -22.08
N SER A 192 1.36 -5.79 -21.28
CA SER A 192 -0.09 -5.60 -21.13
C SER A 192 -0.46 -4.26 -20.48
N GLU A 193 0.36 -3.78 -19.53
CA GLU A 193 0.15 -2.46 -18.93
C GLU A 193 0.42 -1.32 -19.93
N LEU A 194 1.42 -1.46 -20.78
CA LEU A 194 1.68 -0.55 -21.90
C LEU A 194 0.61 -0.64 -22.99
N GLU A 195 0.07 -1.83 -23.23
CA GLU A 195 -0.97 -2.07 -24.22
C GLU A 195 -2.32 -1.50 -23.75
N SER A 196 -2.65 -1.58 -22.45
CA SER A 196 -3.83 -0.90 -21.89
C SER A 196 -3.75 0.62 -21.99
N LEU A 197 -2.54 1.18 -22.10
CA LEU A 197 -2.29 2.59 -22.37
C LEU A 197 -2.30 2.92 -23.88
N SER A 198 -2.27 1.92 -24.75
CA SER A 198 -2.36 2.10 -26.21
C SER A 198 -3.76 2.46 -26.69
N GLU A 199 -4.78 2.41 -25.83
CA GLU A 199 -6.08 3.08 -26.06
C GLU A 199 -5.96 4.61 -26.10
N PHE A 200 -4.76 5.10 -25.94
CA PHE A 200 -4.42 6.50 -25.98
C PHE A 200 -4.36 6.98 -27.44
N PRO A 201 -5.14 7.99 -27.84
CA PRO A 201 -5.08 8.52 -29.19
C PRO A 201 -3.64 8.93 -29.52
N PRO A 202 -3.08 8.54 -30.67
CA PRO A 202 -1.76 8.97 -31.09
C PRO A 202 -1.70 10.49 -31.19
N ALA A 203 -0.53 11.06 -30.88
CA ALA A 203 -0.31 12.48 -31.10
C ALA A 203 -0.47 12.84 -32.57
N PRO A 204 -0.97 14.06 -32.89
CA PRO A 204 -1.02 14.55 -34.27
C PRO A 204 0.33 14.37 -34.94
N LYS A 205 0.33 14.02 -36.22
CA LYS A 205 1.53 13.81 -37.04
C LYS A 205 1.81 15.02 -37.90
N VAL A 206 3.03 15.20 -38.27
CA VAL A 206 3.39 16.09 -39.38
C VAL A 206 2.98 15.40 -40.69
N ALA A 207 2.30 16.12 -41.56
CA ALA A 207 1.86 15.62 -42.84
C ALA A 207 3.04 15.24 -43.74
N THR A 208 2.90 14.14 -44.45
CA THR A 208 3.86 13.68 -45.46
C THR A 208 3.27 13.81 -46.84
N VAL A 209 4.03 13.43 -47.86
CA VAL A 209 3.52 13.36 -49.26
C VAL A 209 2.38 12.35 -49.46
N ALA A 210 2.18 11.45 -48.47
CA ALA A 210 1.09 10.47 -48.50
C ALA A 210 -0.18 11.01 -47.81
N SER A 211 -0.11 12.14 -47.12
CA SER A 211 -1.26 12.77 -46.47
C SER A 211 -2.21 13.34 -47.50
N PHE A 212 -3.50 13.22 -47.22
CA PHE A 212 -4.55 13.72 -48.12
C PHE A 212 -5.62 14.49 -47.33
N LYS A 213 -6.34 15.38 -48.03
CA LYS A 213 -7.44 16.17 -47.48
C LYS A 213 -8.78 15.57 -47.89
N ILE A 214 -9.73 15.53 -46.98
CA ILE A 214 -11.11 15.16 -47.26
C ILE A 214 -11.88 16.41 -47.68
N LYS A 215 -12.61 16.34 -48.76
CA LYS A 215 -13.26 17.51 -49.39
C LYS A 215 -14.52 17.98 -48.67
N ASP A 216 -15.18 17.15 -47.89
CA ASP A 216 -16.44 17.50 -47.26
C ASP A 216 -16.61 16.98 -45.83
N ASP A 217 -17.16 17.85 -44.99
CA ASP A 217 -17.87 17.68 -43.72
C ASP A 217 -17.09 17.18 -42.48
N THR A 218 -16.38 18.11 -41.89
CA THR A 218 -15.98 18.08 -40.49
C THR A 218 -17.16 18.07 -39.49
N LYS A 219 -18.39 18.27 -39.93
CA LYS A 219 -19.61 18.29 -39.09
C LYS A 219 -20.01 16.95 -38.49
N LEU A 220 -19.48 15.84 -38.99
CA LEU A 220 -19.80 14.49 -38.52
C LEU A 220 -18.99 14.04 -37.32
N PHE A 221 -17.97 14.79 -36.91
CA PHE A 221 -17.06 14.36 -35.84
C PHE A 221 -16.68 15.53 -34.93
N PRO A 222 -17.36 15.70 -33.79
CA PRO A 222 -17.07 16.78 -32.85
C PRO A 222 -15.60 16.84 -32.39
N GLU A 223 -14.91 15.70 -32.40
CA GLU A 223 -13.49 15.63 -32.01
C GLU A 223 -12.54 16.26 -33.02
N ILE A 224 -12.95 16.38 -34.29
CA ILE A 224 -12.16 17.01 -35.37
C ILE A 224 -12.48 18.53 -35.45
N GLU A 225 -13.64 18.96 -35.00
CA GLU A 225 -14.05 20.38 -35.01
C GLU A 225 -13.07 21.29 -34.23
N ASP A 226 -12.41 20.74 -33.22
CA ASP A 226 -11.39 21.45 -32.44
C ASP A 226 -10.12 21.74 -33.26
N TYR A 227 -9.89 21.02 -34.38
CA TYR A 227 -8.70 21.13 -35.22
C TYR A 227 -9.00 21.85 -36.53
N LYS A 228 -8.11 22.75 -36.90
CA LYS A 228 -8.17 23.43 -38.22
C LYS A 228 -7.22 22.75 -39.22
N ASN A 229 -7.60 22.74 -40.50
CA ASN A 229 -6.75 22.23 -41.59
C ASN A 229 -6.27 20.79 -41.43
N VAL A 230 -7.17 19.90 -40.99
CA VAL A 230 -6.88 18.49 -40.77
C VAL A 230 -6.55 17.79 -42.10
N LEU A 231 -5.49 17.03 -42.08
CA LEU A 231 -5.10 16.06 -43.13
C LEU A 231 -5.15 14.65 -42.50
N PHE A 232 -5.23 13.65 -43.38
CA PHE A 232 -5.24 12.24 -42.97
C PHE A 232 -3.97 11.57 -43.48
N GLU A 233 -3.16 11.06 -42.56
CA GLU A 233 -1.93 10.32 -42.83
C GLU A 233 -2.20 8.83 -42.75
N PRO A 234 -2.02 8.05 -43.81
CA PRO A 234 -2.20 6.60 -43.76
C PRO A 234 -1.35 5.92 -42.70
N VAL A 235 -1.95 5.02 -41.92
CA VAL A 235 -1.22 4.13 -40.99
C VAL A 235 -0.25 3.25 -41.77
N ASN A 236 -0.70 2.78 -42.92
CA ASN A 236 0.11 2.01 -43.86
C ASN A 236 -0.11 2.50 -45.27
N VAL A 237 0.88 3.20 -45.84
CA VAL A 237 0.84 3.78 -47.18
C VAL A 237 0.68 2.71 -48.27
N ALA A 238 1.25 1.51 -48.08
CA ALA A 238 1.21 0.45 -49.09
C ALA A 238 -0.20 -0.14 -49.30
N THR A 239 -1.02 -0.14 -48.24
CA THR A 239 -2.38 -0.68 -48.27
C THR A 239 -3.45 0.38 -48.50
N CYS A 240 -3.11 1.65 -48.28
CA CYS A 240 -4.01 2.78 -48.44
C CYS A 240 -4.08 3.21 -49.94
N LYS A 241 -5.16 2.82 -50.59
CA LYS A 241 -5.40 3.18 -51.98
C LYS A 241 -6.60 4.12 -52.08
N ILE A 242 -6.42 5.36 -51.68
CA ILE A 242 -7.40 6.43 -51.89
C ILE A 242 -7.06 7.09 -53.21
N SER A 243 -7.87 6.86 -54.23
CA SER A 243 -7.78 7.51 -55.52
C SER A 243 -9.05 8.30 -55.81
N ASP A 244 -8.97 9.37 -56.53
CA ASP A 244 -10.02 10.28 -57.11
C ASP A 244 -11.48 9.93 -56.76
N ALA A 245 -11.77 9.79 -55.47
CA ALA A 245 -13.08 9.40 -54.97
C ALA A 245 -14.06 10.57 -55.12
N GLN A 246 -15.28 10.25 -55.50
CA GLN A 246 -16.37 11.22 -55.58
C GLN A 246 -16.96 11.49 -54.21
N GLU A 247 -16.87 10.51 -53.31
CA GLU A 247 -17.39 10.58 -51.94
C GLU A 247 -16.40 9.95 -50.96
N MET A 248 -16.16 10.61 -49.83
CA MET A 248 -15.34 10.09 -48.74
C MET A 248 -16.14 10.13 -47.41
N ILE A 249 -16.04 9.04 -46.67
CA ILE A 249 -16.67 8.90 -45.35
C ILE A 249 -15.56 8.66 -44.34
N VAL A 250 -15.58 9.40 -43.23
CA VAL A 250 -14.66 9.21 -42.09
C VAL A 250 -15.40 8.57 -40.96
N ARG A 251 -14.82 7.55 -40.37
CA ARG A 251 -15.35 6.88 -39.18
C ARG A 251 -14.28 6.81 -38.09
N PRO A 252 -14.56 7.23 -36.88
CA PRO A 252 -13.64 7.04 -35.77
C PRO A 252 -13.51 5.55 -35.44
N LEU A 253 -12.29 5.07 -35.34
CA LEU A 253 -11.95 3.77 -34.78
C LEU A 253 -11.54 3.92 -33.35
N LYS A 254 -11.27 2.80 -32.70
CA LYS A 254 -10.64 2.82 -31.37
C LYS A 254 -9.25 3.48 -31.44
N ASN A 255 -8.82 4.12 -30.38
CA ASN A 255 -7.46 4.66 -30.23
C ASN A 255 -7.12 5.88 -31.09
N GLY A 256 -8.09 6.71 -31.51
CA GLY A 256 -7.83 7.95 -32.25
C GLY A 256 -7.29 7.74 -33.63
N ILE A 257 -7.51 6.55 -34.20
CA ILE A 257 -7.32 6.25 -35.61
C ILE A 257 -8.67 6.41 -36.32
N TYR A 258 -8.65 6.80 -37.55
CA TYR A 258 -9.85 7.04 -38.37
C TYR A 258 -9.84 6.10 -39.56
N GLU A 259 -10.97 5.42 -39.84
CA GLU A 259 -11.20 4.73 -41.10
C GLU A 259 -11.72 5.75 -42.11
N VAL A 260 -10.97 5.97 -43.16
CA VAL A 260 -11.40 6.76 -44.31
C VAL A 260 -11.86 5.79 -45.40
N VAL A 261 -13.13 5.89 -45.74
CA VAL A 261 -13.72 5.09 -46.82
C VAL A 261 -13.89 5.98 -48.06
N SER A 262 -13.20 5.65 -49.13
CA SER A 262 -13.36 6.33 -50.43
C SER A 262 -14.29 5.54 -51.32
N ILE A 263 -15.25 6.21 -51.94
CA ILE A 263 -16.28 5.62 -52.82
C ILE A 263 -16.13 6.19 -54.21
N LEU A 264 -15.84 5.31 -55.19
CA LEU A 264 -15.83 5.63 -56.59
C LEU A 264 -17.11 5.09 -57.23
N LYS A 265 -17.89 5.97 -57.87
CA LYS A 265 -19.12 5.63 -58.60
C LYS A 265 -18.92 5.92 -60.10
N LEU A 266 -19.01 4.89 -60.94
CA LEU A 266 -18.95 5.00 -62.39
C LEU A 266 -20.17 4.28 -62.97
N GLY A 267 -21.25 5.01 -63.23
CA GLY A 267 -22.53 4.44 -63.61
C GLY A 267 -23.08 3.48 -62.55
N SER A 268 -23.31 2.22 -62.91
CA SER A 268 -23.73 1.16 -62.00
C SER A 268 -22.56 0.54 -61.17
N TYR A 269 -21.31 0.89 -61.51
CA TYR A 269 -20.14 0.38 -60.82
C TYR A 269 -19.85 1.22 -59.55
N ARG A 270 -19.75 0.54 -58.40
CA ARG A 270 -19.37 1.14 -57.12
C ARG A 270 -18.18 0.37 -56.55
N LYS A 271 -17.10 1.09 -56.28
CA LYS A 271 -15.91 0.55 -55.60
C LYS A 271 -15.65 1.31 -54.31
N GLU A 272 -15.51 0.58 -53.23
CA GLU A 272 -15.10 1.12 -51.95
C GLU A 272 -13.66 0.73 -51.65
N SER A 273 -12.89 1.67 -51.16
CA SER A 273 -11.54 1.44 -50.63
C SER A 273 -11.47 2.02 -49.22
N LYS A 274 -10.85 1.30 -48.32
CA LYS A 274 -10.72 1.67 -46.88
C LYS A 274 -9.28 1.92 -46.52
N CYS A 275 -9.06 2.91 -45.68
CA CYS A 275 -7.74 3.29 -45.25
C CYS A 275 -7.80 3.72 -43.76
N GLU A 276 -6.98 3.13 -42.94
CA GLU A 276 -6.78 3.60 -41.57
C GLU A 276 -5.78 4.75 -41.57
N CYS A 277 -6.14 5.84 -40.90
CA CYS A 277 -5.36 7.08 -40.91
C CYS A 277 -5.20 7.69 -39.54
N TYR A 278 -4.09 8.37 -39.33
CA TYR A 278 -3.88 9.32 -38.25
C TYR A 278 -4.32 10.73 -38.68
N LEU A 279 -4.62 11.59 -37.70
CA LEU A 279 -4.72 13.01 -37.93
C LEU A 279 -3.31 13.57 -38.19
N ALA A 280 -3.16 14.33 -39.25
CA ALA A 280 -1.92 14.99 -39.65
C ALA A 280 -2.15 16.47 -39.96
N PHE A 281 -1.10 17.28 -39.90
CA PHE A 281 -1.14 18.73 -40.08
C PHE A 281 0.11 19.16 -40.83
N GLU A 282 -0.02 20.23 -41.63
CA GLU A 282 1.15 20.83 -42.24
C GLU A 282 2.16 21.31 -41.20
N GLU A 283 3.44 21.11 -41.49
CA GLU A 283 4.53 21.50 -40.59
C GLU A 283 4.45 23.01 -40.30
N GLY A 284 4.71 23.39 -39.06
CA GLY A 284 4.70 24.76 -38.58
C GLY A 284 3.45 25.13 -37.77
N LYS A 285 2.69 26.17 -38.19
CA LYS A 285 1.65 26.76 -37.33
C LYS A 285 0.51 25.78 -37.00
N ASP A 286 0.04 25.04 -38.01
CA ASP A 286 -1.13 24.17 -37.83
C ASP A 286 -0.78 22.93 -37.02
N TYR A 287 0.37 22.30 -37.30
CA TYR A 287 0.88 21.21 -36.47
C TYR A 287 1.12 21.61 -35.01
N ASN A 288 1.76 22.77 -34.76
CA ASN A 288 2.02 23.24 -33.44
C ASN A 288 0.73 23.58 -32.64
N ALA A 289 -0.28 24.11 -33.33
CA ALA A 289 -1.60 24.36 -32.72
C ALA A 289 -2.30 23.06 -32.38
N ALA A 290 -2.31 22.07 -33.27
CA ALA A 290 -2.90 20.76 -33.03
C ALA A 290 -2.18 20.02 -31.87
N LEU A 291 -0.85 20.03 -31.87
CA LEU A 291 -0.05 19.42 -30.81
C LEU A 291 -0.33 20.07 -29.43
N ARG A 292 -0.52 21.40 -29.39
CA ARG A 292 -0.88 22.10 -28.14
C ARG A 292 -2.27 21.71 -27.65
N LEU A 293 -3.28 21.66 -28.54
CA LEU A 293 -4.63 21.20 -28.19
C LEU A 293 -4.62 19.75 -27.70
N TYR A 294 -3.89 18.88 -28.38
CA TYR A 294 -3.69 17.50 -27.99
C TYR A 294 -3.09 17.39 -26.57
N LYS A 295 -2.03 18.16 -26.28
CA LYS A 295 -1.40 18.18 -24.95
C LYS A 295 -2.37 18.65 -23.88
N ILE A 296 -3.14 19.70 -24.13
CA ILE A 296 -4.15 20.20 -23.19
C ILE A 296 -5.21 19.13 -22.91
N LYS A 297 -5.77 18.53 -23.97
CA LYS A 297 -6.83 17.52 -23.89
C LYS A 297 -6.38 16.26 -23.16
N TYR A 298 -5.15 15.84 -23.39
CA TYR A 298 -4.61 14.58 -22.87
C TYR A 298 -3.53 14.75 -21.81
N ASP A 299 -3.28 15.96 -21.28
CA ASP A 299 -2.22 16.24 -20.30
C ASP A 299 -2.30 15.32 -19.07
N LYS A 300 -3.50 15.07 -18.56
CA LYS A 300 -3.71 14.17 -17.41
C LYS A 300 -3.29 12.73 -17.76
N LEU A 301 -3.66 12.24 -18.95
CA LEU A 301 -3.32 10.91 -19.44
C LEU A 301 -1.84 10.79 -19.80
N LEU A 302 -1.24 11.85 -20.36
CA LEU A 302 0.20 11.92 -20.65
C LEU A 302 1.01 11.85 -19.35
N LYS A 303 0.62 12.60 -18.34
CA LYS A 303 1.24 12.55 -17.01
C LYS A 303 1.09 11.17 -16.38
N GLN A 304 -0.06 10.52 -16.52
CA GLN A 304 -0.25 9.14 -16.08
C GLN A 304 0.70 8.19 -16.82
N ARG A 305 0.79 8.27 -18.17
CA ARG A 305 1.70 7.44 -18.96
C ARG A 305 3.16 7.65 -18.57
N ASP A 306 3.59 8.88 -18.37
CA ASP A 306 4.97 9.20 -18.00
C ASP A 306 5.26 8.81 -16.54
N SER A 307 4.26 8.85 -15.67
CA SER A 307 4.35 8.33 -14.31
C SER A 307 4.45 6.80 -14.26
N LEU A 308 3.88 6.09 -15.23
CA LEU A 308 3.96 4.63 -15.32
C LEU A 308 5.32 4.10 -15.81
N LYS A 309 6.14 4.94 -16.42
CA LYS A 309 7.53 4.56 -16.76
C LYS A 309 8.44 4.54 -15.54
N LYS A 310 8.20 5.43 -14.57
CA LYS A 310 9.00 5.59 -13.35
C LYS A 310 8.76 4.47 -12.32
N PRO A 311 7.53 4.01 -12.03
CA PRO A 311 7.26 2.99 -11.03
C PRO A 311 7.97 1.66 -11.26
N TRP A 312 8.18 1.26 -12.52
CA TRP A 312 8.92 0.03 -12.81
C TRP A 312 10.39 0.13 -12.39
N SER A 313 11.02 1.27 -12.66
CA SER A 313 12.39 1.55 -12.23
C SER A 313 12.49 1.58 -10.69
N ASP A 314 11.57 2.29 -10.04
CA ASP A 314 11.57 2.48 -8.60
C ASP A 314 11.22 1.16 -7.87
N TYR A 315 10.25 0.39 -8.41
CA TYR A 315 9.92 -0.95 -7.92
C TYR A 315 11.13 -1.88 -7.99
N TYR A 316 11.79 -1.96 -9.14
CA TYR A 316 12.95 -2.83 -9.29
C TYR A 316 14.16 -2.34 -8.50
N ALA A 317 14.35 -1.04 -8.35
CA ALA A 317 15.39 -0.49 -7.49
C ALA A 317 15.16 -0.89 -6.03
N LEU A 318 13.93 -0.75 -5.54
CA LEU A 318 13.54 -1.12 -4.18
C LEU A 318 13.71 -2.62 -3.92
N VAL A 319 13.17 -3.47 -4.83
CA VAL A 319 13.30 -4.92 -4.75
C VAL A 319 14.75 -5.36 -4.90
N THR A 320 15.52 -4.69 -5.76
CA THR A 320 16.93 -5.00 -6.01
C THR A 320 17.81 -4.63 -4.82
N GLU A 321 17.60 -3.47 -4.23
CA GLU A 321 18.39 -3.00 -3.09
C GLU A 321 18.23 -3.94 -1.89
N TYR A 322 17.01 -4.35 -1.62
CA TYR A 322 16.71 -5.25 -0.51
C TYR A 322 17.05 -6.72 -0.81
N ARG A 323 16.92 -7.18 -2.06
CA ARG A 323 17.02 -8.60 -2.45
C ARG A 323 17.96 -8.85 -3.62
N LYS A 324 19.19 -8.34 -3.53
CA LYS A 324 20.22 -8.49 -4.60
C LYS A 324 20.39 -9.90 -5.16
N ASN A 325 19.98 -10.94 -4.43
CA ASN A 325 20.18 -12.33 -4.83
C ASN A 325 18.91 -13.06 -5.29
N ASP A 326 17.70 -12.53 -5.01
CA ASP A 326 16.43 -13.17 -5.38
C ASP A 326 15.85 -12.68 -6.72
N ILE A 327 16.47 -11.69 -7.35
CA ILE A 327 16.05 -11.12 -8.64
C ILE A 327 15.96 -12.17 -9.75
N LYS A 328 16.70 -13.25 -9.64
CA LYS A 328 16.62 -14.38 -10.59
C LYS A 328 15.22 -15.02 -10.64
N LYS A 329 14.38 -14.84 -9.62
CA LYS A 329 13.02 -15.40 -9.54
C LYS A 329 11.95 -14.44 -10.08
N LEU A 330 12.23 -13.14 -10.14
CA LEU A 330 11.32 -12.15 -10.71
C LEU A 330 11.70 -11.91 -12.18
N ASN A 331 10.80 -12.25 -13.08
CA ASN A 331 10.92 -11.83 -14.47
C ASN A 331 10.80 -10.30 -14.52
N GLY A 332 11.86 -9.59 -14.95
CA GLY A 332 11.88 -8.13 -15.05
C GLY A 332 10.79 -7.52 -15.96
N ALA A 333 10.01 -8.34 -16.66
CA ALA A 333 8.87 -7.93 -17.45
C ALA A 333 7.53 -8.00 -16.71
N GLU A 334 7.51 -8.49 -15.46
CA GLU A 334 6.28 -8.66 -14.69
C GLU A 334 6.27 -7.77 -13.45
N LYS A 335 5.07 -7.40 -13.04
CA LYS A 335 4.76 -6.68 -11.83
C LYS A 335 3.73 -7.49 -11.04
N ILE A 336 4.00 -7.70 -9.76
CA ILE A 336 3.13 -8.45 -8.87
C ILE A 336 2.34 -7.45 -8.05
N ILE A 337 1.02 -7.57 -8.06
CA ILE A 337 0.10 -6.69 -7.35
C ILE A 337 -0.72 -7.53 -6.38
N ARG A 338 -0.86 -7.04 -5.15
CA ARG A 338 -1.79 -7.57 -4.15
C ARG A 338 -2.81 -6.51 -3.79
N THR A 339 -4.09 -6.89 -3.82
CA THR A 339 -5.19 -5.97 -3.54
C THR A 339 -5.66 -6.12 -2.10
N LEU A 340 -5.52 -5.05 -1.33
CA LEU A 340 -5.99 -4.91 0.04
C LEU A 340 -7.36 -4.26 0.03
N GLU A 341 -8.38 -4.92 0.57
CA GLU A 341 -9.71 -4.32 0.76
C GLU A 341 -9.76 -3.62 2.12
N ILE A 342 -10.03 -2.32 2.13
CA ILE A 342 -10.06 -1.50 3.33
C ILE A 342 -11.46 -1.57 3.93
N ASN A 343 -11.59 -2.18 5.08
CA ASN A 343 -12.84 -2.25 5.85
C ASN A 343 -12.90 -1.19 6.95
N GLU A 344 -11.75 -0.81 7.49
CA GLU A 344 -11.54 0.21 8.52
C GLU A 344 -10.22 0.94 8.22
N PHE A 345 -10.10 2.18 8.65
CA PHE A 345 -8.84 2.92 8.53
C PHE A 345 -7.81 2.40 9.53
N GLY A 346 -6.55 2.43 9.12
CA GLY A 346 -5.44 1.94 9.90
C GLY A 346 -4.48 1.10 9.06
N PHE A 347 -3.79 0.17 9.70
CA PHE A 347 -2.84 -0.73 9.06
C PHE A 347 -3.55 -1.93 8.43
N VAL A 348 -3.20 -2.19 7.19
CA VAL A 348 -3.64 -3.35 6.40
C VAL A 348 -2.43 -4.05 5.81
N ASN A 349 -2.45 -5.35 5.85
CA ASN A 349 -1.28 -6.16 5.52
C ASN A 349 -1.67 -7.40 4.70
N CYS A 350 -0.77 -7.83 3.85
CA CYS A 350 -0.86 -9.09 3.14
C CYS A 350 0.34 -9.96 3.52
N ASP A 351 0.15 -10.90 4.42
CA ASP A 351 1.23 -11.61 5.10
C ASP A 351 1.05 -13.12 5.11
N TYR A 352 2.17 -13.79 5.37
CA TYR A 352 2.25 -15.22 5.65
C TYR A 352 2.90 -15.44 7.04
N PRO A 353 2.23 -16.14 7.98
CA PRO A 353 2.82 -16.47 9.28
C PRO A 353 3.97 -17.46 9.15
N THR A 354 5.20 -17.00 9.35
CA THR A 354 6.41 -17.81 9.25
C THR A 354 6.98 -18.15 10.62
N SER A 355 7.60 -19.32 10.75
CA SER A 355 8.27 -19.75 11.99
C SER A 355 9.58 -18.99 12.18
N TYR A 356 9.97 -18.80 13.44
CA TYR A 356 11.28 -18.28 13.77
C TYR A 356 12.39 -19.14 13.17
N PRO A 357 13.51 -18.55 12.70
CA PRO A 357 14.62 -19.30 12.13
C PRO A 357 15.22 -20.30 13.12
N THR A 358 15.82 -21.37 12.61
CA THR A 358 16.47 -22.42 13.39
C THR A 358 17.85 -22.72 12.83
N GLY A 359 18.67 -23.45 13.57
CA GLY A 359 19.99 -23.95 13.15
C GLY A 359 21.14 -23.36 13.94
N GLY A 360 21.15 -22.04 14.17
CA GLY A 360 22.13 -21.37 15.01
C GLY A 360 21.49 -20.60 16.16
N THR A 361 22.24 -20.32 17.22
CA THR A 361 21.77 -19.50 18.35
C THR A 361 22.90 -18.60 18.84
N VAL A 362 22.62 -17.28 18.96
CA VAL A 362 23.57 -16.31 19.49
C VAL A 362 22.97 -15.52 20.67
N ILE A 363 23.85 -15.02 21.56
CA ILE A 363 23.51 -14.10 22.65
C ILE A 363 24.18 -12.75 22.31
N PRO A 364 23.41 -11.75 21.89
CA PRO A 364 23.99 -10.46 21.48
C PRO A 364 24.29 -9.56 22.68
N SER A 365 25.44 -8.90 22.62
CA SER A 365 25.82 -7.80 23.50
C SER A 365 26.62 -6.76 22.72
N TYR A 366 26.89 -5.60 23.31
CA TYR A 366 27.82 -4.60 22.77
C TYR A 366 28.72 -4.09 23.86
N LEU A 367 29.80 -3.41 23.49
CA LEU A 367 30.69 -2.72 24.43
C LEU A 367 30.28 -1.25 24.51
N ASP A 368 30.13 -0.74 25.75
CA ASP A 368 29.89 0.68 25.98
C ASP A 368 31.19 1.53 25.84
N GLU A 369 31.11 2.79 26.12
CA GLU A 369 32.24 3.74 26.04
C GLU A 369 33.42 3.38 27.00
N ASN A 370 33.14 2.62 28.06
CA ASN A 370 34.11 2.15 29.04
C ASN A 370 34.65 0.75 28.73
N GLY A 371 34.20 0.15 27.62
CA GLY A 371 34.52 -1.23 27.26
C GLY A 371 33.78 -2.29 28.09
N ALA A 372 32.74 -1.90 28.81
CA ALA A 372 31.91 -2.83 29.53
C ALA A 372 30.86 -3.47 28.60
N ARG A 373 30.65 -4.78 28.77
CA ARG A 373 29.67 -5.51 27.97
C ARG A 373 28.24 -5.21 28.43
N VAL A 374 27.40 -4.74 27.51
CA VAL A 374 25.99 -4.42 27.78
C VAL A 374 25.09 -5.34 26.94
N THR A 375 24.06 -5.90 27.57
CA THR A 375 23.04 -6.70 26.89
C THR A 375 21.92 -5.80 26.39
N LEU A 376 21.47 -6.02 25.15
CA LEU A 376 20.36 -5.29 24.56
C LEU A 376 19.02 -5.83 25.06
N PRO A 377 18.07 -4.95 25.40
CA PRO A 377 16.74 -5.37 25.84
C PRO A 377 15.94 -6.03 24.71
N ASN A 378 16.10 -5.51 23.48
CA ASN A 378 15.44 -6.00 22.28
C ASN A 378 16.41 -5.92 21.10
N VAL A 379 16.38 -6.96 20.28
CA VAL A 379 17.06 -6.99 18.99
C VAL A 379 16.15 -7.55 17.93
N VAL A 380 16.41 -7.21 16.70
CA VAL A 380 15.69 -7.72 15.54
C VAL A 380 16.65 -8.40 14.57
N LEU A 381 16.23 -9.55 14.09
CA LEU A 381 16.91 -10.30 13.05
C LEU A 381 16.11 -10.20 11.75
N VAL A 382 16.80 -9.96 10.65
CA VAL A 382 16.28 -10.12 9.31
C VAL A 382 17.04 -11.27 8.63
N ASP A 383 16.29 -12.26 8.19
CA ASP A 383 16.75 -13.26 7.24
C ASP A 383 16.43 -12.72 5.83
N LYS A 384 17.48 -12.41 5.05
CA LYS A 384 17.31 -11.82 3.70
C LYS A 384 16.65 -12.77 2.69
N SER A 385 16.46 -14.06 3.03
CA SER A 385 15.71 -14.99 2.19
C SER A 385 14.19 -14.82 2.30
N THR A 386 13.73 -14.12 3.35
CA THR A 386 12.32 -13.80 3.62
C THR A 386 12.13 -12.29 3.80
N ASN A 387 10.90 -11.82 3.67
CA ASN A 387 10.55 -10.42 4.00
C ASN A 387 9.95 -10.35 5.41
N ALA A 388 10.66 -10.94 6.40
CA ALA A 388 10.22 -11.06 7.78
C ALA A 388 11.19 -10.37 8.74
N LEU A 389 10.64 -9.84 9.82
CA LEU A 389 11.34 -9.24 10.94
C LEU A 389 11.11 -10.08 12.19
N PHE A 390 12.16 -10.68 12.73
CA PHE A 390 12.09 -11.51 13.94
C PHE A 390 12.58 -10.73 15.14
N ARG A 391 11.73 -10.58 16.17
CA ARG A 391 12.06 -9.84 17.40
C ARG A 391 12.47 -10.80 18.51
N TYR A 392 13.55 -10.46 19.21
CA TYR A 392 14.09 -11.25 20.32
C TYR A 392 14.39 -10.38 21.53
N THR A 393 14.17 -10.96 22.71
CA THR A 393 14.49 -10.32 24.00
C THR A 393 15.72 -10.94 24.69
N LYS A 394 16.21 -12.08 24.22
CA LYS A 394 17.36 -12.80 24.80
C LYS A 394 18.19 -13.49 23.73
N ASN A 395 17.92 -14.79 23.51
CA ASN A 395 18.66 -15.60 22.57
C ASN A 395 18.07 -15.39 21.18
N VAL A 396 18.93 -15.17 20.22
CA VAL A 396 18.55 -15.00 18.83
C VAL A 396 18.81 -16.32 18.11
N THR A 397 17.76 -16.91 17.56
CA THR A 397 17.89 -18.03 16.63
C THR A 397 18.00 -17.52 15.21
N TYR A 398 18.83 -18.16 14.39
CA TYR A 398 19.04 -17.77 13.00
C TYR A 398 19.25 -19.00 12.10
N ASN A 399 19.06 -18.83 10.81
CA ASN A 399 19.36 -19.84 9.82
C ASN A 399 20.80 -19.63 9.30
N PRO A 400 21.78 -20.51 9.61
CA PRO A 400 23.16 -20.34 9.16
C PRO A 400 23.34 -20.45 7.64
N ASN A 401 22.36 -21.01 6.93
CA ASN A 401 22.38 -21.11 5.46
C ASN A 401 21.77 -19.88 4.77
N SER A 402 21.32 -18.90 5.53
CA SER A 402 20.74 -17.65 5.04
C SER A 402 21.63 -16.45 5.31
N LYS A 403 21.35 -15.36 4.61
CA LYS A 403 21.97 -14.06 4.83
C LYS A 403 21.25 -13.33 5.95
N ASN A 404 21.87 -13.27 7.11
CA ASN A 404 21.29 -12.70 8.31
C ASN A 404 21.86 -11.31 8.62
N VAL A 405 21.02 -10.41 9.13
CA VAL A 405 21.43 -9.14 9.72
C VAL A 405 20.71 -8.96 11.05
N LEU A 406 21.47 -8.69 12.11
CA LEU A 406 20.93 -8.47 13.45
C LEU A 406 21.21 -7.03 13.87
N TRP A 407 20.24 -6.34 14.47
CA TRP A 407 20.46 -5.01 15.02
C TRP A 407 19.55 -4.72 16.21
N GLY A 408 19.88 -3.67 16.92
CA GLY A 408 19.07 -3.10 18.00
C GLY A 408 19.47 -1.65 18.25
N LEU A 409 18.75 -0.98 19.13
CA LEU A 409 19.08 0.35 19.61
C LEU A 409 19.49 0.28 21.07
N THR A 410 20.53 1.00 21.45
CA THR A 410 20.89 1.24 22.86
C THR A 410 19.84 2.16 23.50
N LYS A 411 19.93 2.36 24.81
CA LYS A 411 19.08 3.32 25.54
C LYS A 411 19.27 4.77 25.05
N GLU A 412 20.43 5.07 24.50
CA GLU A 412 20.82 6.36 23.94
C GLU A 412 20.51 6.46 22.45
N ASN A 413 19.70 5.53 21.89
CA ASN A 413 19.32 5.43 20.49
C ASN A 413 20.51 5.24 19.51
N LYS A 414 21.66 4.74 19.97
CA LYS A 414 22.75 4.31 19.08
C LYS A 414 22.40 2.97 18.43
N LEU A 415 22.65 2.87 17.14
CA LEU A 415 22.46 1.62 16.40
C LEU A 415 23.60 0.64 16.74
N VAL A 416 23.24 -0.55 17.14
CA VAL A 416 24.18 -1.68 17.28
C VAL A 416 23.76 -2.78 16.29
N TYR A 417 24.75 -3.42 15.66
CA TYR A 417 24.48 -4.32 14.56
C TYR A 417 25.51 -5.45 14.45
N PHE A 418 25.08 -6.53 13.78
CA PHE A 418 25.89 -7.67 13.40
C PHE A 418 25.47 -8.06 11.97
N LYS A 419 26.40 -7.91 11.02
CA LYS A 419 26.15 -8.02 9.58
C LYS A 419 26.21 -9.44 9.06
N GLU A 420 25.80 -9.63 7.83
CA GLU A 420 25.96 -10.89 7.09
C GLU A 420 27.41 -11.43 7.16
N ALA A 421 28.40 -10.56 6.96
CA ALA A 421 29.82 -10.96 7.01
C ALA A 421 30.26 -11.47 8.40
N ASP A 422 29.68 -10.93 9.46
CA ASP A 422 29.96 -11.37 10.84
C ASP A 422 29.35 -12.73 11.12
N PHE A 423 28.12 -13.00 10.62
CA PHE A 423 27.47 -14.31 10.73
C PHE A 423 28.26 -15.42 10.01
N VAL A 424 28.87 -15.12 8.86
CA VAL A 424 29.69 -16.08 8.09
C VAL A 424 30.94 -16.51 8.88
N GLN A 425 31.44 -15.69 9.80
CA GLN A 425 32.62 -15.98 10.63
C GLN A 425 32.29 -16.78 11.87
N LEU A 426 30.99 -16.98 12.18
CA LEU A 426 30.60 -17.81 13.32
C LEU A 426 30.96 -19.28 13.08
N PRO A 427 31.49 -19.98 14.07
CA PRO A 427 31.77 -21.40 13.94
C PRO A 427 30.48 -22.19 13.68
N GLU A 428 30.54 -23.18 12.83
CA GLU A 428 29.44 -24.13 12.59
C GLU A 428 29.24 -24.99 13.84
N THR A 429 28.53 -24.48 14.81
CA THR A 429 28.16 -25.23 16.02
C THR A 429 26.68 -25.05 16.29
N ASN A 430 26.02 -26.12 16.75
CA ASN A 430 24.64 -26.03 17.25
C ASN A 430 24.60 -25.44 18.68
N ASN A 431 25.73 -25.00 19.21
CA ASN A 431 25.84 -24.44 20.55
C ASN A 431 25.55 -22.94 20.54
N LYS A 432 25.00 -22.49 21.64
CA LYS A 432 24.74 -21.08 21.92
C LYS A 432 26.05 -20.31 22.04
N GLN A 433 26.21 -19.25 21.26
CA GLN A 433 27.42 -18.44 21.20
C GLN A 433 27.15 -17.01 21.68
N GLU A 434 28.04 -16.46 22.49
CA GLU A 434 28.03 -15.04 22.82
C GLU A 434 28.69 -14.26 21.67
N ILE A 435 28.04 -13.19 21.24
CA ILE A 435 28.56 -12.29 20.19
C ILE A 435 28.64 -10.86 20.71
N THR A 436 29.62 -10.11 20.24
CA THR A 436 29.73 -8.68 20.48
C THR A 436 29.37 -7.96 19.20
N MET A 437 28.31 -7.15 19.26
CA MET A 437 27.82 -6.37 18.13
C MET A 437 28.65 -5.09 17.95
N HIS A 438 28.72 -4.61 16.71
CA HIS A 438 29.31 -3.31 16.39
C HIS A 438 28.41 -2.18 16.85
N VAL A 439 29.00 -1.10 17.38
CA VAL A 439 28.29 0.14 17.67
C VAL A 439 28.52 1.12 16.52
N TYR A 440 27.47 1.72 16.02
CA TYR A 440 27.58 2.76 15.01
C TYR A 440 27.83 4.10 15.69
N ASP A 441 29.01 4.69 15.42
CA ASP A 441 29.44 5.94 16.03
C ASP A 441 28.89 7.19 15.30
N GLY A 442 28.26 7.03 14.13
CA GLY A 442 27.66 8.12 13.37
C GLY A 442 26.28 8.53 13.86
N GLU A 443 25.79 9.66 13.39
CA GLU A 443 24.43 10.10 13.62
C GLU A 443 23.47 9.46 12.59
N LEU A 444 22.35 8.94 13.03
CA LEU A 444 21.28 8.43 12.19
C LEU A 444 20.35 9.59 11.81
N LYS A 445 20.60 10.24 10.67
CA LYS A 445 19.81 11.39 10.19
C LYS A 445 18.77 11.04 9.13
N SER A 446 18.91 9.88 8.51
CA SER A 446 18.04 9.47 7.43
C SER A 446 17.89 7.95 7.36
N TYR A 447 16.83 7.53 6.71
CA TYR A 447 16.61 6.14 6.32
C TYR A 447 17.82 5.55 5.57
N SER A 448 18.39 6.33 4.65
CA SER A 448 19.58 5.92 3.86
C SER A 448 20.81 5.65 4.72
N ASP A 449 20.96 6.33 5.86
CA ASP A 449 22.11 6.10 6.76
C ASP A 449 21.98 4.70 7.38
N ILE A 450 20.81 4.35 7.86
CA ILE A 450 20.55 3.01 8.44
C ILE A 450 20.72 1.92 7.38
N MET A 451 20.16 2.13 6.18
CA MET A 451 20.31 1.19 5.06
C MET A 451 21.76 0.90 4.72
N LYS A 452 22.61 1.92 4.63
CA LYS A 452 24.05 1.75 4.35
C LYS A 452 24.79 1.00 5.46
N VAL A 453 24.36 1.17 6.71
CA VAL A 453 24.99 0.47 7.85
C VAL A 453 24.58 -0.98 7.87
N LEU A 454 23.30 -1.30 7.63
CA LEU A 454 22.76 -2.65 7.82
C LEU A 454 22.87 -3.53 6.56
N PHE A 455 22.70 -2.92 5.37
CA PHE A 455 22.52 -3.63 4.10
C PHE A 455 23.51 -3.20 3.02
#